data_739b30e5ebb804dd8e5a0b5232b87f68
#
_entry.id   739b30e5ebb804dd8e5a0b5232b87f68
#
_cell.length_a   1.000
_cell.length_b   1.000
_cell.length_c   1.000
_cell.angle_alpha   90.00
_cell.angle_beta   90.00
_cell.angle_gamma   90.00
#
_symmetry.space_group_name_H-M   'P 1'
#
loop_
_entity.id
_entity.type
_entity.pdbx_description
1 polymer ?
#
loop_
_entity_poly.entity_id
_entity_poly.type
_entity_poly.pdbx_seq_one_letter_code
_entity_poly.pdbx_strand_id
1 'polypeptide(L)'
;GMFGGTGTTGIIRSTSAGLNYSDEWGSKIKVTGSYFFSDSRPRQEQSTFRQTFFANDSTANLSRTSMSDNLNQNHRFNLRFEYQIDSMNSILYTPSLTLQHSDNYSIDSSFTNSITPLKQYMAITGNSNNTNTRNGLNFNNNLLFRHKFGKTGRTLTLGWNNTTGNSQSDGL
;
A
#
# COMPACT_ATOMS: atom_id res chain seq x y z
N GLY A 1 -20.54 2.51 33.80
CA GLY A 1 -20.59 1.57 32.73
C GLY A 1 -20.45 2.25 31.38
N MET A 2 -20.14 1.49 30.31
CA MET A 2 -19.99 2.00 28.95
C MET A 2 -20.73 1.04 28.02
N PHE A 3 -21.53 1.58 27.12
CA PHE A 3 -22.15 0.86 26.02
C PHE A 3 -21.83 1.57 24.70
N GLY A 4 -21.60 0.82 23.66
CA GLY A 4 -21.33 1.39 22.37
C GLY A 4 -21.37 0.36 21.25
N GLY A 5 -21.56 0.83 20.04
CA GLY A 5 -21.53 0.04 18.82
C GLY A 5 -20.84 0.82 17.70
N THR A 6 -20.21 0.08 16.79
CA THR A 6 -19.62 0.61 15.58
C THR A 6 -20.20 -0.13 14.39
N GLY A 7 -20.84 0.59 13.49
CA GLY A 7 -21.26 0.10 12.19
C GLY A 7 -20.26 0.57 11.12
N THR A 8 -19.82 -0.34 10.28
CA THR A 8 -18.91 -0.03 9.17
C THR A 8 -19.52 -0.56 7.88
N THR A 9 -19.62 0.30 6.88
CA THR A 9 -20.01 -0.04 5.52
C THR A 9 -18.94 0.43 4.56
N GLY A 10 -18.68 -0.32 3.49
CA GLY A 10 -17.67 0.08 2.52
C GLY A 10 -17.84 -0.61 1.17
N ILE A 11 -17.37 0.07 0.14
CA ILE A 11 -17.31 -0.43 -1.23
C ILE A 11 -15.88 -0.28 -1.71
N ILE A 12 -15.36 -1.35 -2.30
CA ILE A 12 -14.05 -1.31 -2.96
C ILE A 12 -14.28 -1.51 -4.45
N ARG A 13 -13.79 -0.56 -5.23
CA ARG A 13 -13.74 -0.67 -6.68
C ARG A 13 -12.29 -0.89 -7.09
N SER A 14 -12.00 -1.99 -7.76
CA SER A 14 -10.64 -2.32 -8.17
C SER A 14 -10.58 -2.68 -9.64
N THR A 15 -9.56 -2.20 -10.32
CA THR A 15 -9.25 -2.53 -11.71
C THR A 15 -7.78 -2.91 -11.79
N SER A 16 -7.46 -3.97 -12.50
CA SER A 16 -6.08 -4.38 -12.72
C SER A 16 -5.89 -4.89 -14.14
N ALA A 17 -4.69 -4.66 -14.67
CA ALA A 17 -4.27 -5.15 -15.96
C ALA A 17 -2.80 -5.56 -15.91
N GLY A 18 -2.44 -6.58 -16.68
CA GLY A 18 -1.07 -7.06 -16.73
C GLY A 18 -0.68 -7.53 -18.13
N LEU A 19 0.60 -7.36 -18.43
CA LEU A 19 1.21 -7.82 -19.66
C LEU A 19 2.45 -8.64 -19.29
N ASN A 20 2.65 -9.74 -20.00
CA ASN A 20 3.85 -10.56 -19.88
C ASN A 20 4.47 -10.71 -21.27
N TYR A 21 5.79 -10.62 -21.30
CA TYR A 21 6.60 -10.83 -22.48
C TYR A 21 7.66 -11.88 -22.17
N SER A 22 7.88 -12.82 -23.07
CA SER A 22 8.95 -13.80 -22.98
C SER A 22 9.47 -14.10 -24.37
N ASP A 23 10.78 -14.03 -24.54
CA ASP A 23 11.42 -14.29 -25.82
C ASP A 23 12.86 -14.80 -25.64
N GLU A 24 13.38 -15.45 -26.68
CA GLU A 24 14.77 -15.88 -26.74
C GLU A 24 15.44 -15.21 -27.94
N TRP A 25 16.41 -14.34 -27.65
CA TRP A 25 17.15 -13.62 -28.66
C TRP A 25 18.41 -14.41 -29.06
N GLY A 26 18.25 -15.22 -30.10
CA GLY A 26 19.25 -16.21 -30.48
C GLY A 26 19.36 -17.36 -29.50
N SER A 27 20.52 -18.00 -29.46
CA SER A 27 20.76 -19.16 -28.57
C SER A 27 21.29 -18.80 -27.17
N LYS A 28 21.53 -17.52 -26.89
CA LYS A 28 22.29 -17.09 -25.71
C LYS A 28 21.54 -16.17 -24.79
N ILE A 29 20.48 -15.54 -25.23
CA ILE A 29 19.77 -14.51 -24.45
C ILE A 29 18.33 -14.93 -24.26
N LYS A 30 17.89 -14.95 -22.98
CA LYS A 30 16.48 -15.11 -22.61
C LYS A 30 16.01 -13.85 -21.91
N VAL A 31 14.88 -13.33 -22.36
CA VAL A 31 14.26 -12.13 -21.79
C VAL A 31 12.85 -12.45 -21.38
N THR A 32 12.53 -12.16 -20.13
CA THR A 32 11.16 -12.24 -19.62
C THR A 32 10.84 -10.95 -18.91
N GLY A 33 9.75 -10.30 -19.29
CA GLY A 33 9.29 -9.07 -18.69
C GLY A 33 7.84 -9.17 -18.27
N SER A 34 7.48 -8.48 -17.22
CA SER A 34 6.10 -8.32 -16.80
C SER A 34 5.83 -6.88 -16.39
N TYR A 35 4.66 -6.41 -16.74
CA TYR A 35 4.09 -5.18 -16.26
C TYR A 35 2.74 -5.46 -15.65
N PHE A 36 2.48 -4.90 -14.49
CA PHE A 36 1.22 -4.99 -13.81
C PHE A 36 0.79 -3.62 -13.30
N PHE A 37 -0.43 -3.26 -13.63
CA PHE A 37 -1.12 -2.07 -13.13
C PHE A 37 -2.27 -2.48 -12.22
N SER A 38 -2.44 -1.77 -11.13
CA SER A 38 -3.63 -1.88 -10.28
C SER A 38 -4.09 -0.50 -9.81
N ASP A 39 -5.38 -0.26 -9.91
CA ASP A 39 -6.12 0.89 -9.36
C ASP A 39 -7.13 0.34 -8.36
N SER A 40 -7.11 0.84 -7.14
CA SER A 40 -8.05 0.45 -6.09
C SER A 40 -8.59 1.68 -5.40
N ARG A 41 -9.91 1.75 -5.27
CA ARG A 41 -10.66 2.88 -4.70
C ARG A 41 -11.59 2.39 -3.59
N PRO A 42 -11.05 2.13 -2.40
CA PRO A 42 -11.88 1.84 -1.23
C PRO A 42 -12.56 3.12 -0.73
N ARG A 43 -13.87 3.05 -0.60
CA ARG A 43 -14.69 4.06 0.08
C ARG A 43 -15.35 3.41 1.27
N GLN A 44 -15.20 4.03 2.43
CA GLN A 44 -15.68 3.48 3.70
C GLN A 44 -16.42 4.55 4.48
N GLU A 45 -17.52 4.16 5.09
CA GLU A 45 -18.26 4.96 6.05
C GLU A 45 -18.37 4.19 7.36
N GLN A 46 -18.07 4.85 8.46
CA GLN A 46 -18.10 4.28 9.79
C GLN A 46 -18.89 5.19 10.71
N SER A 47 -19.88 4.60 11.38
CA SER A 47 -20.64 5.27 12.43
C SER A 47 -20.34 4.62 13.76
N THR A 48 -20.04 5.41 14.75
CA THR A 48 -19.78 4.97 16.12
C THR A 48 -20.70 5.69 17.07
N PHE A 49 -21.37 4.92 17.90
CA PHE A 49 -22.12 5.44 19.06
C PHE A 49 -21.52 4.87 20.34
N ARG A 50 -21.25 5.72 21.31
CA ARG A 50 -20.77 5.34 22.64
C ARG A 50 -21.49 6.11 23.72
N GLN A 51 -22.04 5.40 24.66
CA GLN A 51 -22.65 5.95 25.86
C GLN A 51 -21.78 5.64 27.08
N THR A 52 -21.45 6.66 27.83
CA THR A 52 -20.66 6.56 29.07
C THR A 52 -21.51 7.02 30.25
N PHE A 53 -21.59 6.19 31.24
CA PHE A 53 -22.33 6.48 32.48
C PHE A 53 -21.35 6.91 33.57
N PHE A 54 -21.65 8.02 34.20
CA PHE A 54 -20.89 8.56 35.31
C PHE A 54 -21.65 8.35 36.62
N ALA A 55 -20.97 8.62 37.75
CA ALA A 55 -21.61 8.78 39.01
C ALA A 55 -22.61 9.95 38.95
N ASN A 56 -23.60 9.96 39.86
CA ASN A 56 -24.67 10.99 39.96
C ASN A 56 -25.62 11.02 38.73
N ASP A 57 -25.96 9.87 38.20
CA ASP A 57 -26.94 9.70 37.10
C ASP A 57 -26.68 10.58 35.87
N SER A 58 -25.41 10.88 35.61
CA SER A 58 -25.00 11.63 34.42
C SER A 58 -24.53 10.68 33.34
N THR A 59 -24.80 11.04 32.06
CA THR A 59 -24.36 10.28 30.90
C THR A 59 -23.73 11.18 29.85
N ALA A 60 -22.78 10.64 29.12
CA ALA A 60 -22.25 11.26 27.92
C ALA A 60 -22.46 10.33 26.70
N ASN A 61 -23.13 10.86 25.67
CA ASN A 61 -23.43 10.16 24.42
C ASN A 61 -22.55 10.74 23.32
N LEU A 62 -21.55 9.99 22.88
CA LEU A 62 -20.72 10.32 21.73
C LEU A 62 -21.32 9.68 20.49
N SER A 63 -21.58 10.48 19.48
CA SER A 63 -21.83 10.03 18.12
C SER A 63 -20.71 10.54 17.22
N ARG A 64 -20.12 9.65 16.43
CA ARG A 64 -19.06 9.94 15.45
C ARG A 64 -19.38 9.30 14.12
N THR A 65 -19.26 10.06 13.06
CA THR A 65 -19.30 9.56 11.69
C THR A 65 -17.97 9.88 11.03
N SER A 66 -17.36 8.87 10.42
CA SER A 66 -16.11 8.97 9.67
C SER A 66 -16.36 8.46 8.26
N MET A 67 -15.97 9.23 7.27
CA MET A 67 -16.02 8.86 5.86
C MET A 67 -14.60 8.94 5.29
N SER A 68 -14.17 7.91 4.58
CA SER A 68 -12.90 7.91 3.87
C SER A 68 -13.10 7.50 2.42
N ASP A 69 -12.40 8.20 1.53
CA ASP A 69 -12.32 7.91 0.09
C ASP A 69 -10.84 7.87 -0.28
N ASN A 70 -10.39 6.73 -0.76
CA ASN A 70 -8.99 6.49 -1.01
C ASN A 70 -8.78 6.08 -2.47
N LEU A 71 -7.66 6.51 -3.03
CA LEU A 71 -7.13 6.05 -4.30
C LEU A 71 -5.78 5.38 -4.05
N ASN A 72 -5.57 4.19 -4.60
CA ASN A 72 -4.28 3.52 -4.59
C ASN A 72 -3.98 3.00 -5.99
N GLN A 73 -2.93 3.53 -6.60
CA GLN A 73 -2.44 3.14 -7.91
C GLN A 73 -1.03 2.57 -7.79
N ASN A 74 -0.82 1.43 -8.43
CA ASN A 74 0.49 0.78 -8.45
C ASN A 74 0.84 0.36 -9.87
N HIS A 75 2.06 0.68 -10.27
CA HIS A 75 2.69 0.18 -11.48
C HIS A 75 3.88 -0.66 -11.07
N ARG A 76 3.94 -1.90 -11.53
CA ARG A 76 5.03 -2.83 -11.24
C ARG A 76 5.63 -3.33 -12.54
N PHE A 77 6.91 -3.12 -12.69
CA PHE A 77 7.70 -3.62 -13.80
C PHE A 77 8.73 -4.61 -13.27
N ASN A 78 8.80 -5.78 -13.87
CA ASN A 78 9.84 -6.76 -13.59
C ASN A 78 10.47 -7.18 -14.90
N LEU A 79 11.76 -7.33 -14.88
CA LEU A 79 12.53 -7.86 -16.00
C LEU A 79 13.44 -8.98 -15.49
N ARG A 80 13.57 -10.01 -16.27
CA ARG A 80 14.56 -11.06 -16.13
C ARG A 80 15.31 -11.19 -17.42
N PHE A 81 16.58 -10.87 -17.38
CA PHE A 81 17.49 -10.95 -18.50
C PHE A 81 18.58 -11.98 -18.17
N GLU A 82 18.62 -13.06 -18.94
CA GLU A 82 19.63 -14.09 -18.83
C GLU A 82 20.50 -14.06 -20.08
N TYR A 83 21.82 -13.98 -19.88
CA TYR A 83 22.77 -14.00 -20.96
C TYR A 83 23.81 -15.09 -20.72
N GLN A 84 23.80 -16.09 -21.59
CA GLN A 84 24.82 -17.14 -21.66
C GLN A 84 25.97 -16.65 -22.55
N ILE A 85 27.00 -16.07 -21.96
CA ILE A 85 28.14 -15.50 -22.68
C ILE A 85 28.84 -16.64 -23.47
N ASP A 86 29.15 -17.72 -22.75
CA ASP A 86 29.73 -18.97 -23.27
C ASP A 86 29.31 -20.16 -22.40
N SER A 87 29.91 -21.35 -22.64
CA SER A 87 29.60 -22.57 -21.90
C SER A 87 29.96 -22.50 -20.40
N MET A 88 30.81 -21.55 -20.00
CA MET A 88 31.32 -21.42 -18.64
C MET A 88 30.79 -20.16 -17.93
N ASN A 89 30.36 -19.13 -18.66
CA ASN A 89 30.02 -17.82 -18.13
C ASN A 89 28.57 -17.44 -18.42
N SER A 90 27.87 -16.98 -17.41
CA SER A 90 26.51 -16.44 -17.57
C SER A 90 26.25 -15.26 -16.66
N ILE A 91 25.35 -14.38 -17.11
CA ILE A 91 24.84 -13.24 -16.36
C ILE A 91 23.32 -13.40 -16.24
N LEU A 92 22.83 -13.15 -15.02
CA LEU A 92 21.42 -12.98 -14.73
C LEU A 92 21.21 -11.59 -14.15
N TYR A 93 20.36 -10.79 -14.79
CA TYR A 93 19.98 -9.47 -14.34
C TYR A 93 18.48 -9.39 -14.14
N THR A 94 18.04 -9.08 -12.91
CA THR A 94 16.63 -9.05 -12.55
C THR A 94 16.26 -7.71 -11.87
N PRO A 95 16.11 -6.62 -12.66
CA PRO A 95 15.61 -5.36 -12.11
C PRO A 95 14.11 -5.42 -11.89
N SER A 96 13.64 -4.69 -10.88
CA SER A 96 12.23 -4.45 -10.66
C SER A 96 11.98 -2.99 -10.24
N LEU A 97 10.90 -2.41 -10.78
CA LEU A 97 10.48 -1.04 -10.49
C LEU A 97 9.03 -1.06 -10.02
N THR A 98 8.78 -0.41 -8.89
CA THR A 98 7.44 -0.15 -8.40
C THR A 98 7.23 1.35 -8.28
N LEU A 99 6.18 1.85 -8.92
CA LEU A 99 5.68 3.21 -8.76
C LEU A 99 4.33 3.12 -8.05
N GLN A 100 4.18 3.91 -7.01
CA GLN A 100 2.95 3.96 -6.22
C GLN A 100 2.47 5.39 -6.11
N HIS A 101 1.17 5.57 -6.29
CA HIS A 101 0.46 6.80 -6.00
C HIS A 101 -0.74 6.48 -5.12
N SER A 102 -0.93 7.25 -4.05
CA SER A 102 -2.11 7.12 -3.21
C SER A 102 -2.61 8.48 -2.75
N ASP A 103 -3.91 8.67 -2.87
CA ASP A 103 -4.64 9.78 -2.28
C ASP A 103 -5.55 9.23 -1.19
N ASN A 104 -5.52 9.86 -0.05
CA ASN A 104 -6.37 9.57 1.08
C ASN A 104 -7.13 10.83 1.46
N TYR A 105 -8.44 10.74 1.47
CA TYR A 105 -9.32 11.79 1.92
C TYR A 105 -10.22 11.25 3.03
N SER A 106 -10.27 11.93 4.17
CA SER A 106 -11.16 11.55 5.26
C SER A 106 -11.83 12.76 5.91
N ILE A 107 -13.10 12.59 6.20
CA ILE A 107 -13.91 13.53 6.97
C ILE A 107 -14.39 12.82 8.22
N ASP A 108 -14.14 13.43 9.36
CA ASP A 108 -14.65 13.00 10.65
C ASP A 108 -15.56 14.08 11.23
N SER A 109 -16.73 13.67 11.68
CA SER A 109 -17.64 14.52 12.43
C SER A 109 -18.05 13.83 13.72
N SER A 110 -17.97 14.53 14.82
CA SER A 110 -18.35 13.98 16.13
C SER A 110 -19.07 15.01 16.99
N PHE A 111 -19.99 14.53 17.79
CA PHE A 111 -20.63 15.34 18.82
C PHE A 111 -20.86 14.51 20.08
N THR A 112 -20.76 15.16 21.23
CA THR A 112 -21.02 14.56 22.52
C THR A 112 -22.12 15.35 23.23
N ASN A 113 -23.22 14.67 23.51
CA ASN A 113 -24.29 15.21 24.36
C ASN A 113 -24.07 14.74 25.81
N SER A 114 -24.04 15.68 26.71
CA SER A 114 -24.04 15.39 28.14
C SER A 114 -25.46 15.54 28.71
N ILE A 115 -25.89 14.53 29.44
CA ILE A 115 -27.17 14.47 30.10
C ILE A 115 -26.90 14.38 31.60
N THR A 116 -27.38 15.35 32.35
CA THR A 116 -27.32 15.36 33.81
C THR A 116 -28.74 15.39 34.35
N PRO A 117 -28.99 15.13 35.63
CA PRO A 117 -30.31 15.21 36.22
C PRO A 117 -31.01 16.58 36.06
N LEU A 118 -30.21 17.63 35.84
CA LEU A 118 -30.73 19.00 35.76
C LEU A 118 -30.88 19.53 34.32
N LYS A 119 -30.05 19.03 33.38
CA LYS A 119 -30.01 19.56 32.02
C LYS A 119 -29.36 18.60 31.01
N GLN A 120 -29.73 18.79 29.78
CA GLN A 120 -29.04 18.21 28.60
C GLN A 120 -28.41 19.33 27.81
N TYR A 121 -27.18 19.11 27.37
CA TYR A 121 -26.45 20.07 26.53
C TYR A 121 -25.42 19.38 25.65
N MET A 122 -25.09 20.01 24.53
CA MET A 122 -23.97 19.58 23.68
C MET A 122 -22.68 20.00 24.36
N ALA A 123 -21.89 19.02 24.78
CA ALA A 123 -20.66 19.25 25.52
C ALA A 123 -19.47 19.49 24.60
N ILE A 124 -19.37 18.70 23.50
CA ILE A 124 -18.24 18.75 22.56
C ILE A 124 -18.78 18.53 21.16
N THR A 125 -18.28 19.30 20.22
CA THR A 125 -18.41 19.04 18.78
C THR A 125 -17.04 19.10 18.14
N GLY A 126 -16.78 18.22 17.18
CA GLY A 126 -15.50 18.16 16.50
C GLY A 126 -15.73 17.80 15.04
N ASN A 127 -15.06 18.52 14.15
CA ASN A 127 -14.97 18.20 12.73
C ASN A 127 -13.49 18.18 12.33
N SER A 128 -13.11 17.21 11.53
CA SER A 128 -11.77 17.08 10.97
C SER A 128 -11.87 16.71 9.51
N ASN A 129 -11.04 17.32 8.70
CA ASN A 129 -10.88 16.99 7.30
C ASN A 129 -9.39 16.79 7.05
N ASN A 130 -9.02 15.61 6.56
CA ASN A 130 -7.64 15.28 6.26
C ASN A 130 -7.52 14.85 4.81
N THR A 131 -6.54 15.41 4.14
CA THR A 131 -6.12 15.01 2.80
C THR A 131 -4.65 14.66 2.85
N ASN A 132 -4.29 13.52 2.29
CA ASN A 132 -2.90 13.10 2.21
C ASN A 132 -2.65 12.44 0.86
N THR A 133 -1.69 12.99 0.12
CA THR A 133 -1.20 12.44 -1.14
C THR A 133 0.19 11.86 -0.92
N ARG A 134 0.41 10.65 -1.39
CA ARG A 134 1.70 9.97 -1.29
C ARG A 134 2.14 9.42 -2.63
N ASN A 135 3.38 9.74 -3.01
CA ASN A 135 4.05 9.19 -4.16
C ASN A 135 5.26 8.36 -3.70
N GLY A 136 5.40 7.18 -4.25
CA GLY A 136 6.49 6.27 -3.94
C GLY A 136 7.14 5.69 -5.19
N LEU A 137 8.45 5.59 -5.17
CA LEU A 137 9.25 4.89 -6.15
C LEU A 137 10.15 3.90 -5.42
N ASN A 138 10.18 2.67 -5.89
CA ASN A 138 11.12 1.66 -5.42
C ASN A 138 11.74 0.96 -6.62
N PHE A 139 13.07 0.98 -6.70
CA PHE A 139 13.83 0.35 -7.75
C PHE A 139 14.86 -0.62 -7.15
N ASN A 140 14.72 -1.89 -7.49
CA ASN A 140 15.62 -2.94 -7.06
C ASN A 140 16.42 -3.44 -8.25
N ASN A 141 17.72 -3.58 -8.09
CA ASN A 141 18.63 -4.20 -9.02
C ASN A 141 19.24 -5.45 -8.41
N ASN A 142 19.21 -6.54 -9.15
CA ASN A 142 19.91 -7.75 -8.78
C ASN A 142 20.68 -8.25 -10.02
N LEU A 143 21.99 -8.28 -9.91
CA LEU A 143 22.92 -8.76 -10.92
C LEU A 143 23.69 -9.94 -10.36
N LEU A 144 23.70 -11.03 -11.11
CA LEU A 144 24.39 -12.25 -10.75
C LEU A 144 25.28 -12.71 -11.91
N PHE A 145 26.58 -12.77 -11.67
CA PHE A 145 27.53 -13.39 -12.59
C PHE A 145 27.88 -14.79 -12.10
N ARG A 146 27.87 -15.78 -12.98
CA ARG A 146 28.24 -17.16 -12.70
C ARG A 146 29.36 -17.59 -13.63
N HIS A 147 30.37 -18.23 -13.02
CA HIS A 147 31.48 -18.85 -13.74
C HIS A 147 31.60 -20.33 -13.35
N LYS A 148 31.68 -21.20 -14.33
CA LYS A 148 31.98 -22.63 -14.17
C LYS A 148 33.42 -22.86 -14.51
N PHE A 149 34.17 -23.47 -13.61
CA PHE A 149 35.56 -23.87 -13.85
C PHE A 149 35.63 -25.19 -14.64
N GLY A 150 36.73 -25.43 -15.32
CA GLY A 150 36.94 -26.69 -16.06
C GLY A 150 36.92 -27.97 -15.20
N LYS A 151 37.11 -27.85 -13.87
CA LYS A 151 36.95 -28.95 -12.92
C LYS A 151 35.47 -29.11 -12.56
N THR A 152 34.92 -30.30 -12.77
CA THR A 152 33.52 -30.64 -12.47
C THR A 152 33.15 -30.29 -11.03
N GLY A 153 31.99 -29.68 -10.84
CA GLY A 153 31.46 -29.27 -9.55
C GLY A 153 32.02 -27.96 -8.98
N ARG A 154 32.98 -27.30 -9.66
CA ARG A 154 33.54 -26.04 -9.19
C ARG A 154 32.88 -24.88 -9.92
N THR A 155 32.21 -23.99 -9.16
CA THR A 155 31.55 -22.77 -9.66
C THR A 155 31.92 -21.59 -8.79
N LEU A 156 31.93 -20.38 -9.40
CA LEU A 156 32.01 -19.11 -8.73
C LEU A 156 30.73 -18.31 -9.07
N THR A 157 30.13 -17.71 -8.07
CA THR A 157 28.99 -16.83 -8.24
C THR A 157 29.27 -15.50 -7.56
N LEU A 158 29.15 -14.41 -8.32
CA LEU A 158 29.26 -13.05 -7.80
C LEU A 158 27.88 -12.39 -7.93
N GLY A 159 27.37 -11.88 -6.83
CA GLY A 159 26.09 -11.19 -6.77
C GLY A 159 26.26 -9.74 -6.36
N TRP A 160 25.51 -8.86 -7.02
CA TRP A 160 25.39 -7.46 -6.64
C TRP A 160 23.91 -7.09 -6.56
N ASN A 161 23.52 -6.56 -5.41
CA ASN A 161 22.16 -6.11 -5.15
C ASN A 161 22.18 -4.63 -4.74
N ASN A 162 21.29 -3.85 -5.31
CA ASN A 162 21.05 -2.46 -4.93
C ASN A 162 19.55 -2.16 -4.92
N THR A 163 19.11 -1.48 -3.88
CA THR A 163 17.73 -1.00 -3.75
C THR A 163 17.76 0.51 -3.54
N THR A 164 17.01 1.23 -4.34
CA THR A 164 16.82 2.67 -4.20
C THR A 164 15.33 2.93 -4.09
N GLY A 165 14.93 3.63 -3.03
CA GLY A 165 13.54 4.02 -2.81
C GLY A 165 13.43 5.50 -2.45
N ASN A 166 12.37 6.13 -2.93
CA ASN A 166 11.97 7.47 -2.54
C ASN A 166 10.45 7.46 -2.25
N SER A 167 10.07 8.15 -1.20
CA SER A 167 8.64 8.34 -0.86
C SER A 167 8.44 9.76 -0.36
N GLN A 168 7.51 10.45 -1.01
CA GLN A 168 7.08 11.79 -0.64
C GLN A 168 5.61 11.73 -0.23
N SER A 169 5.29 12.43 0.84
CA SER A 169 3.91 12.54 1.35
C SER A 169 3.62 13.99 1.69
N ASP A 170 2.52 14.50 1.16
CA ASP A 170 2.02 15.84 1.39
C ASP A 170 0.60 15.71 1.98
N GLY A 171 0.38 16.35 3.14
CA GLY A 171 -0.89 16.29 3.88
C GLY A 171 -1.32 17.64 4.42
N LEU A 172 -2.65 17.84 4.51
CA LEU A 172 -3.33 18.97 5.15
C LEU A 172 -4.28 18.44 6.21
#